data_9687a734285d4e0c43403cff2d6cf224
#
_entry.id   9687a734285d4e0c43403cff2d6cf224
#
_cell.length_a   1.000
_cell.length_b   1.000
_cell.length_c   1.000
_cell.angle_alpha   90.00
_cell.angle_beta   90.00
_cell.angle_gamma   90.00
#
_symmetry.space_group_name_H-M   'P 1'
#
loop_
_entity.id
_entity.type
_entity.pdbx_description
1 polymer ?
#
loop_
_entity_poly.entity_id
_entity_poly.type
_entity_poly.pdbx_seq_one_letter_code
_entity_poly.pdbx_strand_id
1 'polypeptide(L)'
;MNRTVRAPRGTQLTCKSWLTEAAYRMLQNNLDPEVAERPEDLVVYGGRGQAARNWEAFDAILDSLRDLENDETLLVQSGKPVAVFKTHEDAPRVLLANSNLVPHWATQDHFDDLVARGLMMFGQMTAGSWIYIGTQGILQGTFETFAALAQLKGWNSLKGKFVLTAGLGGMGGAQPLAITMNEGVGLIVEVDPDRAERRRAIGYVDLVVDELEEAMTLVEEAVAAEIPRSIGLIGNAAEVYRSLAIRGVIPDVVTDQTPAHEALMYVPLGLSVAAADELRASNPAEYRRRAMASMAEHVEAMLAFQRNGAEVFDYGNNIRQQAYDHGVSDAFEFLGFVPAYIRPLFCEGKGPFRWVALSGDPEDIYRTDEVVMALFPDNENLHRWLKMAKERVPFQGLPARICWLGYGERVQAGLAFNNLVAEGMVKAPIVIGRDHLDAGSVASPNRETEGMIDGTDAVSDWPILNAMINAVGGATWVSFHHGGGVGIGYSQHAGQVIVADGTSAAARRLERVLTTDPGLGIVRHADAGYEQAVDAAKRHGIKMPMLK
;
A
#
# COMPACT_ATOMS: atom_id res chain seq x y z
N MET A 1 11.20 -22.83 -18.35
CA MET A 1 10.05 -22.31 -19.14
C MET A 1 9.43 -21.19 -18.31
N ASN A 2 9.34 -19.99 -18.87
CA ASN A 2 8.65 -18.89 -18.18
C ASN A 2 7.17 -19.25 -18.07
N ARG A 3 6.69 -19.43 -16.84
CA ARG A 3 5.29 -19.72 -16.53
C ARG A 3 4.54 -18.41 -16.46
N THR A 4 3.52 -18.23 -17.30
CA THR A 4 2.60 -17.09 -17.23
C THR A 4 1.39 -17.48 -16.37
N VAL A 5 1.11 -16.71 -15.32
CA VAL A 5 -0.03 -16.90 -14.44
C VAL A 5 -1.06 -15.80 -14.70
N ARG A 6 -2.33 -16.18 -14.84
CA ARG A 6 -3.47 -15.26 -14.92
C ARG A 6 -4.64 -15.84 -14.13
N ALA A 7 -5.35 -14.99 -13.42
CA ALA A 7 -6.53 -15.40 -12.69
C ALA A 7 -7.66 -15.83 -13.66
N PRO A 8 -8.39 -16.91 -13.38
CA PRO A 8 -9.63 -17.21 -14.09
C PRO A 8 -10.63 -16.06 -13.98
N ARG A 9 -11.43 -15.86 -15.02
CA ARG A 9 -12.47 -14.81 -15.11
C ARG A 9 -13.82 -15.46 -15.37
N GLY A 10 -14.90 -14.71 -15.13
CA GLY A 10 -16.27 -15.19 -15.38
C GLY A 10 -16.88 -15.94 -14.21
N THR A 11 -17.94 -16.71 -14.49
CA THR A 11 -18.80 -17.31 -13.47
C THR A 11 -18.51 -18.78 -13.16
N GLN A 12 -17.57 -19.40 -13.87
CA GLN A 12 -17.20 -20.80 -13.62
C GLN A 12 -16.28 -20.93 -12.41
N LEU A 13 -16.63 -21.84 -11.51
CA LEU A 13 -15.81 -22.19 -10.35
C LEU A 13 -14.76 -23.23 -10.72
N THR A 14 -13.53 -23.01 -10.28
CA THR A 14 -12.46 -24.00 -10.23
C THR A 14 -12.44 -24.71 -8.87
N CYS A 15 -12.82 -23.99 -7.82
CA CYS A 15 -12.92 -24.46 -6.44
C CYS A 15 -14.36 -24.88 -6.08
N LYS A 16 -14.56 -25.42 -4.87
CA LYS A 16 -15.89 -25.89 -4.41
C LYS A 16 -16.84 -24.76 -4.01
N SER A 17 -16.32 -23.56 -3.72
CA SER A 17 -17.14 -22.41 -3.33
C SER A 17 -16.54 -21.09 -3.82
N TRP A 18 -17.34 -20.03 -3.83
CA TRP A 18 -16.84 -18.69 -4.12
C TRP A 18 -15.85 -18.16 -3.10
N LEU A 19 -15.91 -18.63 -1.85
CA LEU A 19 -14.97 -18.21 -0.80
C LEU A 19 -13.55 -18.70 -1.09
N THR A 20 -13.40 -19.95 -1.51
CA THR A 20 -12.13 -20.54 -1.89
C THR A 20 -11.68 -20.10 -3.29
N GLU A 21 -12.63 -19.97 -4.23
CA GLU A 21 -12.38 -19.44 -5.57
C GLU A 21 -11.83 -18.01 -5.53
N ALA A 22 -12.31 -17.18 -4.62
CA ALA A 22 -11.80 -15.82 -4.45
C ALA A 22 -10.32 -15.81 -4.08
N ALA A 23 -9.91 -16.59 -3.08
CA ALA A 23 -8.51 -16.73 -2.71
C ALA A 23 -7.66 -17.32 -3.86
N TYR A 24 -8.19 -18.32 -4.56
CA TYR A 24 -7.58 -18.96 -5.72
C TYR A 24 -7.32 -17.98 -6.87
N ARG A 25 -8.30 -17.14 -7.20
CA ARG A 25 -8.15 -16.11 -8.24
C ARG A 25 -7.23 -14.98 -7.80
N MET A 26 -7.35 -14.53 -6.56
CA MET A 26 -6.55 -13.41 -6.06
C MET A 26 -5.07 -13.75 -5.91
N LEU A 27 -4.71 -14.97 -5.49
CA LEU A 27 -3.32 -15.44 -5.50
C LEU A 27 -2.74 -15.41 -6.92
N GLN A 28 -3.48 -15.87 -7.92
CA GLN A 28 -3.05 -15.85 -9.32
C GLN A 28 -3.01 -14.43 -9.90
N ASN A 29 -3.97 -13.58 -9.52
CA ASN A 29 -3.98 -12.17 -9.92
C ASN A 29 -2.74 -11.41 -9.44
N ASN A 30 -2.23 -11.75 -8.26
CA ASN A 30 -0.98 -11.17 -7.75
C ASN A 30 0.24 -11.43 -8.66
N LEU A 31 0.19 -12.51 -9.45
CA LEU A 31 1.28 -12.90 -10.37
C LEU A 31 0.95 -12.67 -11.84
N ASP A 32 -0.18 -12.01 -12.13
CA ASP A 32 -0.49 -11.57 -13.48
C ASP A 32 0.63 -10.63 -13.98
N PRO A 33 1.15 -10.80 -15.21
CA PRO A 33 2.19 -9.94 -15.77
C PRO A 33 1.85 -8.44 -15.81
N GLU A 34 0.55 -8.10 -15.76
CA GLU A 34 0.10 -6.70 -15.65
C GLU A 34 0.19 -6.16 -14.22
N VAL A 35 0.31 -7.05 -13.21
CA VAL A 35 0.30 -6.74 -11.78
C VAL A 35 1.68 -6.84 -11.15
N ALA A 36 2.36 -7.98 -11.35
CA ALA A 36 3.61 -8.31 -10.70
C ALA A 36 4.84 -7.65 -11.34
N GLU A 37 5.83 -7.29 -10.51
CA GLU A 37 7.12 -6.76 -10.99
C GLU A 37 7.97 -7.85 -11.64
N ARG A 38 8.06 -9.03 -11.03
CA ARG A 38 8.79 -10.21 -11.53
C ARG A 38 8.00 -11.48 -11.23
N PRO A 39 6.96 -11.76 -12.02
CA PRO A 39 6.10 -12.93 -11.78
C PRO A 39 6.86 -14.26 -11.84
N GLU A 40 7.92 -14.36 -12.64
CA GLU A 40 8.79 -15.54 -12.73
C GLU A 40 9.49 -15.90 -11.41
N ASP A 41 9.77 -14.90 -10.57
CA ASP A 41 10.37 -15.02 -9.24
C ASP A 41 9.33 -15.01 -8.11
N LEU A 42 8.02 -15.03 -8.45
CA LEU A 42 6.89 -14.87 -7.51
C LEU A 42 6.86 -13.50 -6.81
N VAL A 43 7.61 -12.51 -7.31
CA VAL A 43 7.70 -11.18 -6.73
C VAL A 43 6.61 -10.28 -7.30
N VAL A 44 5.76 -9.81 -6.41
CA VAL A 44 4.60 -8.97 -6.74
C VAL A 44 4.99 -7.51 -6.81
N TYR A 45 5.62 -6.98 -5.75
CA TYR A 45 6.10 -5.59 -5.71
C TYR A 45 7.20 -5.38 -4.65
N GLY A 46 7.77 -4.17 -4.63
CA GLY A 46 8.77 -3.75 -3.63
C GLY A 46 10.08 -4.53 -3.71
N GLY A 47 10.40 -5.05 -4.88
CA GLY A 47 11.65 -5.76 -5.17
C GLY A 47 11.75 -7.17 -4.59
N ARG A 48 11.06 -7.48 -3.48
CA ARG A 48 11.15 -8.76 -2.75
C ARG A 48 9.81 -9.33 -2.28
N GLY A 49 8.73 -8.55 -2.32
CA GLY A 49 7.43 -8.95 -1.79
C GLY A 49 6.80 -10.10 -2.60
N GLN A 50 6.76 -11.31 -2.02
CA GLN A 50 6.34 -12.53 -2.70
C GLN A 50 4.91 -12.95 -2.36
N ALA A 51 4.23 -13.60 -3.32
CA ALA A 51 2.90 -14.18 -3.17
C ALA A 51 2.93 -15.61 -2.58
N ALA A 52 3.98 -16.37 -2.84
CA ALA A 52 4.22 -17.72 -2.33
C ALA A 52 5.73 -17.95 -2.16
N ARG A 53 6.13 -18.91 -1.33
CA ARG A 53 7.53 -19.17 -1.00
C ARG A 53 8.36 -19.63 -2.19
N ASN A 54 7.80 -20.48 -3.01
CA ASN A 54 8.36 -21.02 -4.25
C ASN A 54 7.22 -21.58 -5.12
N TRP A 55 7.53 -22.02 -6.33
CA TRP A 55 6.53 -22.54 -7.27
C TRP A 55 5.84 -23.83 -6.78
N GLU A 56 6.55 -24.69 -6.07
CA GLU A 56 5.96 -25.90 -5.46
C GLU A 56 4.91 -25.53 -4.42
N ALA A 57 5.22 -24.57 -3.54
CA ALA A 57 4.28 -24.06 -2.55
C ALA A 57 3.09 -23.33 -3.20
N PHE A 58 3.32 -22.58 -4.27
CA PHE A 58 2.26 -21.93 -5.04
C PHE A 58 1.26 -22.96 -5.60
N ASP A 59 1.76 -24.02 -6.25
CA ASP A 59 0.92 -25.08 -6.78
C ASP A 59 0.16 -25.81 -5.67
N ALA A 60 0.84 -26.14 -4.57
CA ALA A 60 0.21 -26.80 -3.42
C ALA A 60 -0.87 -25.93 -2.75
N ILE A 61 -0.72 -24.59 -2.72
CA ILE A 61 -1.79 -23.69 -2.26
C ILE A 61 -2.99 -23.76 -3.21
N LEU A 62 -2.77 -23.68 -4.52
CA LEU A 62 -3.85 -23.75 -5.49
C LEU A 62 -4.60 -25.09 -5.44
N ASP A 63 -3.88 -26.21 -5.31
CA ASP A 63 -4.48 -27.54 -5.16
C ASP A 63 -5.29 -27.64 -3.86
N SER A 64 -4.73 -27.16 -2.74
CA SER A 64 -5.46 -27.11 -1.47
C SER A 64 -6.74 -26.29 -1.55
N LEU A 65 -6.72 -25.11 -2.21
CA LEU A 65 -7.91 -24.27 -2.37
C LEU A 65 -9.00 -24.91 -3.24
N ARG A 66 -8.63 -25.72 -4.25
CA ARG A 66 -9.60 -26.47 -5.05
C ARG A 66 -10.34 -27.53 -4.22
N ASP A 67 -9.63 -28.17 -3.29
CA ASP A 67 -10.15 -29.29 -2.51
C ASP A 67 -10.80 -28.88 -1.19
N LEU A 68 -10.57 -27.65 -0.74
CA LEU A 68 -11.02 -27.15 0.57
C LEU A 68 -12.55 -27.14 0.69
N GLU A 69 -13.06 -27.73 1.76
CA GLU A 69 -14.49 -27.70 2.10
C GLU A 69 -14.88 -26.38 2.78
N ASN A 70 -16.20 -26.11 2.83
CA ASN A 70 -16.71 -24.85 3.41
C ASN A 70 -16.52 -24.72 4.91
N ASP A 71 -16.22 -25.80 5.61
CA ASP A 71 -15.95 -25.86 7.04
C ASP A 71 -14.48 -26.16 7.37
N GLU A 72 -13.59 -25.99 6.39
CA GLU A 72 -12.15 -26.19 6.53
C GLU A 72 -11.37 -24.90 6.41
N THR A 73 -10.19 -24.85 7.04
CA THR A 73 -9.26 -23.73 7.03
C THR A 73 -7.86 -24.20 6.64
N LEU A 74 -7.32 -23.61 5.59
CA LEU A 74 -5.93 -23.77 5.14
C LEU A 74 -5.02 -22.86 5.96
N LEU A 75 -3.93 -23.41 6.49
CA LEU A 75 -2.87 -22.66 7.17
C LEU A 75 -1.66 -22.49 6.24
N VAL A 76 -1.19 -21.24 6.12
CA VAL A 76 -0.04 -20.87 5.28
C VAL A 76 1.01 -20.14 6.12
N GLN A 77 2.20 -20.71 6.19
CA GLN A 77 3.33 -20.16 6.93
C GLN A 77 4.39 -19.65 5.94
N SER A 78 4.61 -18.33 5.90
CA SER A 78 5.56 -17.68 4.99
C SER A 78 5.49 -18.28 3.58
N GLY A 79 4.28 -18.23 2.99
CA GLY A 79 3.98 -18.66 1.63
C GLY A 79 4.02 -20.18 1.37
N LYS A 80 4.09 -21.01 2.43
CA LYS A 80 4.02 -22.48 2.33
C LYS A 80 2.74 -22.98 2.98
N PRO A 81 1.89 -23.77 2.29
CA PRO A 81 0.75 -24.42 2.92
C PRO A 81 1.26 -25.52 3.85
N VAL A 82 0.78 -25.52 5.09
CA VAL A 82 1.31 -26.42 6.14
C VAL A 82 0.28 -27.37 6.68
N ALA A 83 -1.01 -27.01 6.69
CA ALA A 83 -2.09 -27.87 7.13
C ALA A 83 -3.45 -27.40 6.66
N VAL A 84 -4.41 -28.31 6.60
CA VAL A 84 -5.85 -28.04 6.53
C VAL A 84 -6.50 -28.62 7.78
N PHE A 85 -7.30 -27.81 8.46
CA PHE A 85 -8.06 -28.24 9.63
C PHE A 85 -9.55 -28.02 9.43
N LYS A 86 -10.35 -28.92 9.97
CA LYS A 86 -11.77 -28.73 10.10
C LYS A 86 -12.05 -27.66 11.15
N THR A 87 -12.83 -26.65 10.78
CA THR A 87 -13.22 -25.53 11.62
C THR A 87 -14.76 -25.39 11.64
N HIS A 88 -15.31 -24.37 11.03
CA HIS A 88 -16.75 -24.17 10.86
C HIS A 88 -17.04 -23.23 9.67
N GLU A 89 -18.29 -23.16 9.22
CA GLU A 89 -18.69 -22.43 8.01
C GLU A 89 -18.38 -20.93 8.05
N ASP A 90 -18.45 -20.29 9.21
CA ASP A 90 -18.14 -18.87 9.39
C ASP A 90 -16.65 -18.59 9.63
N ALA A 91 -15.79 -19.63 9.80
CA ALA A 91 -14.35 -19.43 9.97
C ALA A 91 -13.68 -18.96 8.68
N PRO A 92 -12.53 -18.29 8.77
CA PRO A 92 -11.70 -18.00 7.60
C PRO A 92 -11.34 -19.27 6.81
N ARG A 93 -11.38 -19.18 5.49
CA ARG A 93 -10.92 -20.29 4.61
C ARG A 93 -9.39 -20.39 4.59
N VAL A 94 -8.69 -19.26 4.82
CA VAL A 94 -7.22 -19.24 4.86
C VAL A 94 -6.74 -18.37 6.01
N LEU A 95 -5.74 -18.85 6.73
CA LEU A 95 -4.96 -18.08 7.70
C LEU A 95 -3.50 -18.04 7.25
N LEU A 96 -2.97 -16.82 7.12
CA LEU A 96 -1.60 -16.56 6.65
C LEU A 96 -0.77 -15.90 7.76
N ALA A 97 0.43 -16.41 7.98
CA ALA A 97 1.43 -15.75 8.81
C ALA A 97 2.73 -15.63 8.01
N ASN A 98 3.18 -14.40 7.76
CA ASN A 98 4.30 -14.13 6.87
C ASN A 98 5.41 -13.35 7.56
N SER A 99 6.66 -13.77 7.38
CA SER A 99 7.88 -13.04 7.75
C SER A 99 8.05 -12.79 9.27
N ASN A 100 7.22 -13.38 10.12
CA ASN A 100 7.25 -13.10 11.56
C ASN A 100 8.44 -13.78 12.24
N LEU A 101 9.19 -12.99 13.00
CA LEU A 101 10.29 -13.42 13.84
C LEU A 101 10.02 -13.01 15.29
N VAL A 102 10.54 -13.79 16.24
CA VAL A 102 10.58 -13.37 17.65
C VAL A 102 11.41 -12.07 17.74
N PRO A 103 10.98 -11.04 18.51
CA PRO A 103 11.56 -9.70 18.42
C PRO A 103 13.09 -9.62 18.51
N HIS A 104 13.72 -10.38 19.41
CA HIS A 104 15.19 -10.37 19.54
C HIS A 104 15.92 -10.87 18.28
N TRP A 105 15.29 -11.71 17.48
CA TRP A 105 15.83 -12.25 16.21
C TRP A 105 15.29 -11.54 14.97
N ALA A 106 14.49 -10.50 15.14
CA ALA A 106 13.87 -9.76 14.05
C ALA A 106 14.85 -8.77 13.41
N THR A 107 15.98 -9.28 12.93
CA THR A 107 16.99 -8.53 12.17
C THR A 107 16.97 -8.91 10.71
N GLN A 108 17.36 -7.98 9.83
CA GLN A 108 17.40 -8.21 8.39
C GLN A 108 18.33 -9.39 8.05
N ASP A 109 19.54 -9.44 8.65
CA ASP A 109 20.53 -10.48 8.37
C ASP A 109 20.02 -11.88 8.76
N HIS A 110 19.37 -12.02 9.92
CA HIS A 110 18.79 -13.30 10.33
C HIS A 110 17.62 -13.71 9.40
N PHE A 111 16.78 -12.75 9.01
CA PHE A 111 15.70 -13.00 8.07
C PHE A 111 16.24 -13.47 6.71
N ASP A 112 17.29 -12.82 6.21
CA ASP A 112 17.91 -13.16 4.92
C ASP A 112 18.56 -14.56 4.93
N ASP A 113 19.21 -14.98 6.05
CA ASP A 113 19.68 -16.35 6.22
C ASP A 113 18.55 -17.37 6.11
N LEU A 114 17.40 -17.11 6.79
CA LEU A 114 16.25 -18.01 6.72
C LEU A 114 15.62 -18.07 5.32
N VAL A 115 15.57 -16.95 4.60
CA VAL A 115 15.11 -16.92 3.21
C VAL A 115 16.07 -17.71 2.31
N ALA A 116 17.38 -17.51 2.44
CA ALA A 116 18.38 -18.24 1.66
C ALA A 116 18.32 -19.75 1.88
N ARG A 117 17.90 -20.19 3.07
CA ARG A 117 17.67 -21.60 3.42
C ARG A 117 16.30 -22.13 3.00
N GLY A 118 15.46 -21.31 2.36
CA GLY A 118 14.11 -21.68 1.92
C GLY A 118 13.09 -21.88 3.07
N LEU A 119 13.35 -21.32 4.26
CA LEU A 119 12.51 -21.48 5.45
C LEU A 119 11.48 -20.37 5.61
N MET A 120 11.71 -19.21 4.98
CA MET A 120 10.82 -18.05 5.00
C MET A 120 10.72 -17.41 3.62
N MET A 121 9.76 -16.52 3.47
CA MET A 121 9.68 -15.58 2.35
C MET A 121 9.33 -14.18 2.88
N PHE A 122 9.63 -13.13 2.12
CA PHE A 122 9.14 -11.80 2.41
C PHE A 122 7.72 -11.63 1.86
N GLY A 123 6.74 -12.03 2.65
CA GLY A 123 5.31 -11.88 2.34
C GLY A 123 4.83 -10.47 2.65
N GLN A 124 5.32 -9.49 1.89
CA GLN A 124 5.05 -8.07 2.12
C GLN A 124 3.58 -7.73 1.92
N MET A 125 2.92 -7.26 3.00
CA MET A 125 1.57 -6.66 2.98
C MET A 125 0.59 -7.37 2.01
N THR A 126 0.01 -6.63 1.09
CA THR A 126 -0.99 -7.12 0.13
C THR A 126 -0.45 -8.11 -0.90
N ALA A 127 0.87 -8.18 -1.10
CA ALA A 127 1.49 -9.24 -1.89
C ALA A 127 1.36 -10.61 -1.20
N GLY A 128 1.74 -10.67 0.08
CA GLY A 128 1.68 -11.90 0.88
C GLY A 128 0.28 -12.30 1.34
N SER A 129 -0.70 -11.40 1.27
CA SER A 129 -2.11 -11.66 1.60
C SER A 129 -3.04 -11.72 0.38
N TRP A 130 -2.49 -11.71 -0.81
CA TRP A 130 -3.23 -11.92 -2.07
C TRP A 130 -4.37 -10.91 -2.30
N ILE A 131 -4.12 -9.64 -1.99
CA ILE A 131 -5.09 -8.56 -2.20
C ILE A 131 -4.45 -7.33 -2.87
N TYR A 132 -3.27 -7.50 -3.47
CA TYR A 132 -2.66 -6.45 -4.27
C TYR A 132 -3.44 -6.28 -5.59
N ILE A 133 -3.74 -5.04 -5.94
CA ILE A 133 -4.57 -4.66 -7.08
C ILE A 133 -3.81 -3.79 -8.11
N GLY A 134 -2.50 -3.89 -8.11
CA GLY A 134 -1.64 -3.05 -8.93
C GLY A 134 -1.38 -1.67 -8.32
N THR A 135 -0.81 -0.78 -9.10
CA THR A 135 -0.36 0.56 -8.66
C THR A 135 -1.52 1.44 -8.18
N GLN A 136 -2.75 1.20 -8.63
CA GLN A 136 -3.91 1.98 -8.19
C GLN A 136 -4.15 1.89 -6.68
N GLY A 137 -3.70 0.81 -6.02
CA GLY A 137 -3.85 0.64 -4.58
C GLY A 137 -3.15 1.74 -3.77
N ILE A 138 -1.97 2.16 -4.19
CA ILE A 138 -1.24 3.26 -3.58
C ILE A 138 -1.64 4.62 -4.16
N LEU A 139 -2.09 4.66 -5.41
CA LEU A 139 -2.46 5.91 -6.09
C LEU A 139 -3.52 6.67 -5.32
N GLN A 140 -4.55 5.99 -4.84
CA GLN A 140 -5.63 6.63 -4.10
C GLN A 140 -5.15 7.20 -2.76
N GLY A 141 -4.34 6.45 -1.99
CA GLY A 141 -3.75 6.93 -0.73
C GLY A 141 -2.82 8.13 -0.96
N THR A 142 -2.08 8.14 -2.06
CA THR A 142 -1.22 9.26 -2.45
C THR A 142 -2.06 10.47 -2.86
N PHE A 143 -3.14 10.26 -3.61
CA PHE A 143 -4.12 11.30 -3.94
C PHE A 143 -4.70 11.95 -2.68
N GLU A 144 -5.16 11.15 -1.71
CA GLU A 144 -5.70 11.65 -0.43
C GLU A 144 -4.66 12.40 0.40
N THR A 145 -3.40 11.93 0.40
CA THR A 145 -2.31 12.59 1.12
C THR A 145 -2.07 14.00 0.56
N PHE A 146 -1.98 14.15 -0.75
CA PHE A 146 -1.81 15.47 -1.37
C PHE A 146 -3.05 16.36 -1.22
N ALA A 147 -4.25 15.79 -1.27
CA ALA A 147 -5.48 16.54 -1.02
C ALA A 147 -5.55 17.04 0.44
N ALA A 148 -5.21 16.20 1.42
CA ALA A 148 -5.16 16.56 2.84
C ALA A 148 -4.07 17.63 3.12
N LEU A 149 -2.89 17.48 2.50
CA LEU A 149 -1.83 18.49 2.56
C LEU A 149 -2.31 19.84 2.03
N ALA A 150 -2.91 19.85 0.84
CA ALA A 150 -3.41 21.09 0.23
C ALA A 150 -4.47 21.77 1.13
N GLN A 151 -5.39 20.99 1.68
CA GLN A 151 -6.40 21.49 2.61
C GLN A 151 -5.78 22.08 3.88
N LEU A 152 -4.80 21.40 4.49
CA LEU A 152 -4.11 21.87 5.69
C LEU A 152 -3.34 23.17 5.46
N LYS A 153 -2.76 23.34 4.26
CA LYS A 153 -2.07 24.57 3.86
C LYS A 153 -3.02 25.70 3.44
N GLY A 154 -4.32 25.49 3.44
CA GLY A 154 -5.29 26.47 2.95
C GLY A 154 -5.25 26.63 1.43
N TRP A 155 -4.69 25.67 0.70
CA TRP A 155 -4.73 25.62 -0.76
C TRP A 155 -6.00 24.89 -1.20
N ASN A 156 -6.62 25.33 -2.27
CA ASN A 156 -7.79 24.63 -2.81
C ASN A 156 -7.41 23.30 -3.49
N SER A 157 -6.19 23.26 -4.06
CA SER A 157 -5.56 22.11 -4.70
C SER A 157 -4.05 22.36 -4.79
N LEU A 158 -3.32 21.51 -5.50
CA LEU A 158 -1.91 21.74 -5.83
C LEU A 158 -1.72 22.59 -7.11
N LYS A 159 -2.74 23.28 -7.56
CA LYS A 159 -2.68 24.09 -8.79
C LYS A 159 -1.59 25.16 -8.70
N GLY A 160 -0.69 25.18 -9.69
CA GLY A 160 0.47 26.07 -9.70
C GLY A 160 1.54 25.74 -8.64
N LYS A 161 1.48 24.55 -8.00
CA LYS A 161 2.44 24.09 -6.99
C LYS A 161 3.43 23.12 -7.59
N PHE A 162 4.71 23.31 -7.25
CA PHE A 162 5.81 22.43 -7.62
C PHE A 162 6.04 21.37 -6.54
N VAL A 163 5.89 20.09 -6.91
CA VAL A 163 6.15 18.93 -6.06
C VAL A 163 7.39 18.20 -6.56
N LEU A 164 8.41 18.08 -5.71
CA LEU A 164 9.61 17.28 -5.96
C LEU A 164 9.48 15.95 -5.23
N THR A 165 9.67 14.84 -5.94
CA THR A 165 9.70 13.50 -5.37
C THR A 165 10.63 12.58 -6.15
N ALA A 166 10.84 11.34 -5.66
CA ALA A 166 11.69 10.37 -6.34
C ALA A 166 11.11 8.95 -6.23
N GLY A 167 11.50 8.11 -7.19
CA GLY A 167 11.10 6.71 -7.30
C GLY A 167 9.86 6.49 -8.17
N LEU A 168 10.00 5.66 -9.21
CA LEU A 168 8.93 5.23 -10.12
C LEU A 168 8.69 3.70 -10.08
N GLY A 169 9.10 3.05 -8.99
CA GLY A 169 8.82 1.65 -8.71
C GLY A 169 7.33 1.35 -8.48
N GLY A 170 7.02 0.18 -7.90
CA GLY A 170 5.64 -0.25 -7.65
C GLY A 170 4.82 0.77 -6.86
N MET A 171 5.39 1.31 -5.79
CA MET A 171 4.75 2.30 -4.91
C MET A 171 4.93 3.73 -5.44
N GLY A 172 6.17 4.15 -5.67
CA GLY A 172 6.51 5.52 -6.11
C GLY A 172 5.90 5.90 -7.46
N GLY A 173 5.69 4.92 -8.34
CA GLY A 173 5.07 5.14 -9.64
C GLY A 173 3.65 5.70 -9.62
N ALA A 174 3.00 5.73 -8.47
CA ALA A 174 1.68 6.35 -8.30
C ALA A 174 1.75 7.88 -8.12
N GLN A 175 2.88 8.41 -7.65
CA GLN A 175 3.01 9.82 -7.28
C GLN A 175 2.76 10.80 -8.43
N PRO A 176 3.32 10.59 -9.65
CA PRO A 176 3.10 11.53 -10.76
C PRO A 176 1.64 11.75 -11.07
N LEU A 177 0.88 10.65 -11.19
CA LEU A 177 -0.55 10.73 -11.48
C LEU A 177 -1.33 11.34 -10.30
N ALA A 178 -1.01 11.00 -9.06
CA ALA A 178 -1.65 11.59 -7.88
C ALA A 178 -1.43 13.11 -7.79
N ILE A 179 -0.22 13.58 -8.12
CA ILE A 179 0.11 15.01 -8.17
C ILE A 179 -0.74 15.71 -9.24
N THR A 180 -0.78 15.19 -10.46
CA THR A 180 -1.55 15.80 -11.55
C THR A 180 -3.07 15.70 -11.36
N MET A 181 -3.57 14.64 -10.70
CA MET A 181 -4.97 14.53 -10.29
C MET A 181 -5.35 15.54 -9.19
N ASN A 182 -4.39 16.04 -8.43
CA ASN A 182 -4.52 17.16 -7.50
C ASN A 182 -4.15 18.52 -8.15
N GLU A 183 -4.05 18.57 -9.48
CA GLU A 183 -3.76 19.77 -10.28
C GLU A 183 -2.33 20.31 -10.13
N GLY A 184 -1.41 19.54 -9.54
CA GLY A 184 -0.01 19.94 -9.29
C GLY A 184 0.93 19.69 -10.47
N VAL A 185 2.14 20.25 -10.35
CA VAL A 185 3.27 20.00 -11.24
C VAL A 185 4.31 19.15 -10.48
N GLY A 186 4.59 17.96 -10.99
CA GLY A 186 5.52 17.02 -10.35
C GLY A 186 6.82 16.85 -11.12
N LEU A 187 7.96 16.93 -10.43
CA LEU A 187 9.25 16.43 -10.89
C LEU A 187 9.58 15.16 -10.11
N ILE A 188 9.68 14.03 -10.82
CA ILE A 188 9.88 12.72 -10.22
C ILE A 188 11.22 12.15 -10.72
N VAL A 189 12.18 12.05 -9.82
CA VAL A 189 13.52 11.54 -10.15
C VAL A 189 13.53 10.01 -10.11
N GLU A 190 13.97 9.38 -11.18
CA GLU A 190 14.11 7.91 -11.27
C GLU A 190 15.45 7.55 -11.89
N VAL A 191 16.20 6.66 -11.26
CA VAL A 191 17.52 6.25 -11.71
C VAL A 191 17.46 5.23 -12.85
N ASP A 192 16.36 4.51 -12.98
CA ASP A 192 16.13 3.44 -13.96
C ASP A 192 15.24 3.95 -15.12
N PRO A 193 15.80 4.14 -16.32
CA PRO A 193 15.04 4.61 -17.49
C PRO A 193 13.87 3.71 -17.88
N ASP A 194 14.01 2.40 -17.70
CA ASP A 194 12.96 1.44 -18.07
C ASP A 194 11.74 1.56 -17.14
N ARG A 195 11.96 1.89 -15.87
CA ARG A 195 10.85 2.19 -14.94
C ARG A 195 10.13 3.46 -15.32
N ALA A 196 10.86 4.53 -15.62
CA ALA A 196 10.27 5.80 -16.04
C ALA A 196 9.43 5.64 -17.32
N GLU A 197 9.97 4.98 -18.33
CA GLU A 197 9.28 4.73 -19.59
C GLU A 197 8.03 3.85 -19.41
N ARG A 198 8.10 2.83 -18.56
CA ARG A 198 6.94 2.00 -18.22
C ARG A 198 5.79 2.83 -17.64
N ARG A 199 6.11 3.80 -16.74
CA ARG A 199 5.10 4.70 -16.16
C ARG A 199 4.55 5.69 -17.18
N ARG A 200 5.38 6.15 -18.10
CA ARG A 200 4.94 6.99 -19.23
C ARG A 200 3.99 6.22 -20.16
N ALA A 201 4.35 4.99 -20.51
CA ALA A 201 3.56 4.14 -21.42
C ALA A 201 2.14 3.84 -20.89
N ILE A 202 1.96 3.75 -19.56
CA ILE A 202 0.63 3.55 -18.94
C ILE A 202 -0.06 4.87 -18.55
N GLY A 203 0.49 6.02 -18.91
CA GLY A 203 -0.12 7.33 -18.67
C GLY A 203 -0.04 7.84 -17.22
N TYR A 204 0.91 7.34 -16.43
CA TYR A 204 1.14 7.83 -15.07
C TYR A 204 2.14 8.99 -15.02
N VAL A 205 3.09 9.02 -15.95
CA VAL A 205 4.04 10.12 -16.17
C VAL A 205 3.75 10.73 -17.54
N ASP A 206 3.65 12.06 -17.62
CA ASP A 206 3.35 12.74 -18.89
C ASP A 206 4.58 12.82 -19.81
N LEU A 207 5.74 13.16 -19.24
CA LEU A 207 7.00 13.35 -19.98
C LEU A 207 8.17 12.68 -19.25
N VAL A 208 9.16 12.22 -20.00
CA VAL A 208 10.43 11.72 -19.46
C VAL A 208 11.58 12.44 -20.14
N VAL A 209 12.51 12.97 -19.35
CA VAL A 209 13.72 13.68 -19.79
C VAL A 209 14.94 13.18 -19.03
N ASP A 210 16.15 13.41 -19.56
CA ASP A 210 17.43 12.99 -18.97
C ASP A 210 18.33 14.17 -18.53
N GLU A 211 17.92 15.40 -18.86
CA GLU A 211 18.66 16.60 -18.49
C GLU A 211 17.91 17.45 -17.46
N LEU A 212 18.58 17.78 -16.34
CA LEU A 212 17.99 18.55 -15.24
C LEU A 212 17.53 19.96 -15.68
N GLU A 213 18.27 20.63 -16.56
CA GLU A 213 17.92 21.96 -17.05
C GLU A 213 16.64 21.92 -17.90
N GLU A 214 16.47 20.90 -18.74
CA GLU A 214 15.24 20.68 -19.49
C GLU A 214 14.06 20.41 -18.55
N ALA A 215 14.26 19.52 -17.56
CA ALA A 215 13.23 19.22 -16.56
C ALA A 215 12.77 20.49 -15.82
N MET A 216 13.70 21.32 -15.37
CA MET A 216 13.38 22.56 -14.66
C MET A 216 12.66 23.58 -15.53
N THR A 217 13.05 23.73 -16.79
CA THR A 217 12.34 24.59 -17.75
C THR A 217 10.87 24.15 -17.88
N LEU A 218 10.63 22.85 -18.07
CA LEU A 218 9.28 22.30 -18.18
C LEU A 218 8.45 22.48 -16.89
N VAL A 219 9.09 22.36 -15.72
CA VAL A 219 8.44 22.62 -14.41
C VAL A 219 8.05 24.08 -14.30
N GLU A 220 8.97 25.01 -14.56
CA GLU A 220 8.72 26.46 -14.47
C GLU A 220 7.59 26.91 -15.43
N GLU A 221 7.61 26.42 -16.66
CA GLU A 221 6.55 26.70 -17.65
C GLU A 221 5.19 26.19 -17.17
N ALA A 222 5.13 24.94 -16.65
CA ALA A 222 3.89 24.32 -16.21
C ALA A 222 3.33 25.01 -14.94
N VAL A 223 4.20 25.38 -13.99
CA VAL A 223 3.82 26.13 -12.78
C VAL A 223 3.29 27.51 -13.15
N ALA A 224 4.02 28.25 -13.99
CA ALA A 224 3.61 29.60 -14.43
C ALA A 224 2.28 29.61 -15.21
N ALA A 225 2.03 28.54 -15.98
CA ALA A 225 0.77 28.37 -16.73
C ALA A 225 -0.35 27.74 -15.89
N GLU A 226 -0.05 27.30 -14.65
CA GLU A 226 -0.97 26.53 -13.79
C GLU A 226 -1.55 25.27 -14.48
N ILE A 227 -0.75 24.61 -15.31
CA ILE A 227 -1.14 23.39 -16.03
C ILE A 227 -0.58 22.17 -15.29
N PRO A 228 -1.44 21.23 -14.83
CA PRO A 228 -0.99 19.99 -14.22
C PRO A 228 -0.06 19.22 -15.16
N ARG A 229 1.11 18.84 -14.68
CA ARG A 229 2.09 18.08 -15.46
C ARG A 229 3.01 17.25 -14.57
N SER A 230 3.33 16.04 -15.00
CA SER A 230 4.31 15.19 -14.37
C SER A 230 5.51 14.96 -15.28
N ILE A 231 6.71 15.19 -14.75
CA ILE A 231 7.98 15.09 -15.46
C ILE A 231 8.85 14.07 -14.74
N GLY A 232 9.15 12.95 -15.41
CA GLY A 232 10.13 11.97 -14.95
C GLY A 232 11.53 12.44 -15.38
N LEU A 233 12.42 12.63 -14.43
CA LEU A 233 13.83 12.94 -14.70
C LEU A 233 14.69 11.70 -14.45
N ILE A 234 15.44 11.27 -15.47
CA ILE A 234 16.40 10.18 -15.31
C ILE A 234 17.63 10.70 -14.57
N GLY A 235 17.83 10.19 -13.34
CA GLY A 235 18.92 10.64 -12.49
C GLY A 235 18.93 10.00 -11.11
N ASN A 236 20.00 10.24 -10.37
CA ASN A 236 20.09 9.82 -8.98
C ASN A 236 19.39 10.84 -8.05
N ALA A 237 18.48 10.38 -7.21
CA ALA A 237 17.70 11.26 -6.35
C ALA A 237 18.57 12.11 -5.40
N ALA A 238 19.56 11.52 -4.74
CA ALA A 238 20.46 12.25 -3.85
C ALA A 238 21.24 13.36 -4.58
N GLU A 239 21.65 13.10 -5.83
CA GLU A 239 22.37 14.07 -6.65
C GLU A 239 21.47 15.24 -7.07
N VAL A 240 20.27 14.92 -7.57
CA VAL A 240 19.31 15.93 -8.06
C VAL A 240 18.82 16.80 -6.90
N TYR A 241 18.41 16.21 -5.78
CA TYR A 241 17.95 16.97 -4.60
C TYR A 241 19.04 17.91 -4.08
N ARG A 242 20.26 17.40 -3.92
CA ARG A 242 21.41 18.21 -3.52
C ARG A 242 21.69 19.35 -4.51
N SER A 243 21.67 19.06 -5.82
CA SER A 243 21.89 20.07 -6.86
C SER A 243 20.86 21.19 -6.81
N LEU A 244 19.57 20.86 -6.69
CA LEU A 244 18.49 21.82 -6.58
C LEU A 244 18.60 22.66 -5.29
N ALA A 245 18.91 22.03 -4.16
CA ALA A 245 19.10 22.71 -2.87
C ALA A 245 20.28 23.73 -2.93
N ILE A 246 21.42 23.34 -3.53
CA ILE A 246 22.60 24.24 -3.70
C ILE A 246 22.25 25.41 -4.63
N ARG A 247 21.44 25.20 -5.66
CA ARG A 247 20.99 26.26 -6.59
C ARG A 247 19.95 27.20 -5.99
N GLY A 248 19.46 26.92 -4.77
CA GLY A 248 18.41 27.71 -4.12
C GLY A 248 17.03 27.54 -4.72
N VAL A 249 16.78 26.45 -5.47
CA VAL A 249 15.43 26.09 -5.93
C VAL A 249 14.65 25.58 -4.71
N ILE A 250 13.47 26.13 -4.48
CA ILE A 250 12.60 25.74 -3.36
C ILE A 250 11.29 25.20 -3.93
N PRO A 251 11.10 23.86 -3.95
CA PRO A 251 9.79 23.29 -4.28
C PRO A 251 8.74 23.70 -3.23
N ASP A 252 7.45 23.76 -3.61
CA ASP A 252 6.37 23.94 -2.64
C ASP A 252 6.24 22.71 -1.72
N VAL A 253 6.43 21.50 -2.30
CA VAL A 253 6.34 20.21 -1.58
C VAL A 253 7.50 19.32 -1.96
N VAL A 254 8.09 18.62 -0.97
CA VAL A 254 9.16 17.63 -1.18
C VAL A 254 8.84 16.34 -0.44
N THR A 255 8.98 15.22 -1.10
CA THR A 255 8.86 13.88 -0.50
C THR A 255 9.74 12.87 -1.22
N ASP A 256 9.70 11.58 -0.84
CA ASP A 256 10.51 10.51 -1.45
C ASP A 256 9.80 9.16 -1.40
N GLN A 257 9.98 8.37 -2.45
CA GLN A 257 9.53 6.97 -2.55
C GLN A 257 10.59 6.06 -3.21
N THR A 258 11.85 6.39 -3.07
CA THR A 258 12.95 5.48 -3.43
C THR A 258 12.89 4.21 -2.57
N PRO A 259 13.52 3.08 -2.99
CA PRO A 259 13.50 1.83 -2.22
C PRO A 259 14.46 1.85 -1.01
N ALA A 260 14.40 2.91 -0.20
CA ALA A 260 15.32 3.16 0.91
C ALA A 260 15.18 2.16 2.07
N HIS A 261 14.05 1.48 2.21
CA HIS A 261 13.83 0.44 3.22
C HIS A 261 14.75 -0.78 3.05
N GLU A 262 15.35 -0.95 1.89
CA GLU A 262 16.30 -2.02 1.57
C GLU A 262 17.57 -1.39 0.96
N ALA A 263 18.62 -1.24 1.76
CA ALA A 263 19.84 -0.55 1.34
C ALA A 263 20.50 -1.13 0.08
N LEU A 264 20.31 -2.43 -0.19
CA LEU A 264 20.81 -3.08 -1.43
C LEU A 264 19.98 -2.73 -2.67
N MET A 265 18.83 -2.08 -2.51
CA MET A 265 17.96 -1.65 -3.62
C MET A 265 18.08 -0.15 -3.95
N TYR A 266 18.61 0.66 -3.02
CA TYR A 266 18.86 2.08 -3.25
C TYR A 266 20.16 2.26 -4.04
N VAL A 267 20.09 2.84 -5.24
CA VAL A 267 21.26 3.02 -6.11
C VAL A 267 22.19 4.10 -5.54
N PRO A 268 23.44 3.78 -5.20
CA PRO A 268 24.38 4.74 -4.64
C PRO A 268 24.71 5.90 -5.59
N LEU A 269 24.94 7.07 -5.01
CA LEU A 269 25.40 8.27 -5.71
C LEU A 269 26.61 7.98 -6.62
N GLY A 270 26.59 8.52 -7.83
CA GLY A 270 27.67 8.39 -8.81
C GLY A 270 27.76 7.03 -9.49
N LEU A 271 26.77 6.14 -9.32
CA LEU A 271 26.71 4.87 -10.04
C LEU A 271 25.52 4.86 -11.03
N SER A 272 25.77 4.32 -12.23
CA SER A 272 24.68 3.88 -13.10
C SER A 272 24.03 2.61 -12.54
N VAL A 273 22.81 2.27 -13.01
CA VAL A 273 22.12 1.02 -12.62
C VAL A 273 23.01 -0.21 -12.86
N ALA A 274 23.64 -0.29 -14.04
CA ALA A 274 24.54 -1.41 -14.38
C ALA A 274 25.76 -1.52 -13.45
N ALA A 275 26.42 -0.39 -13.14
CA ALA A 275 27.56 -0.37 -12.22
C ALA A 275 27.11 -0.68 -10.77
N ALA A 276 25.92 -0.29 -10.40
CA ALA A 276 25.31 -0.61 -9.09
C ALA A 276 25.03 -2.12 -8.99
N ASP A 277 24.50 -2.75 -10.03
CA ASP A 277 24.23 -4.19 -10.08
C ASP A 277 25.52 -5.00 -9.98
N GLU A 278 26.58 -4.58 -10.70
CA GLU A 278 27.90 -5.22 -10.63
C GLU A 278 28.51 -5.10 -9.21
N LEU A 279 28.44 -3.92 -8.60
CA LEU A 279 28.93 -3.72 -7.24
C LEU A 279 28.13 -4.52 -6.23
N ARG A 280 26.80 -4.58 -6.37
CA ARG A 280 25.93 -5.36 -5.50
C ARG A 280 26.26 -6.84 -5.53
N ALA A 281 26.52 -7.39 -6.73
CA ALA A 281 26.86 -8.78 -6.92
C ALA A 281 28.28 -9.11 -6.41
N SER A 282 29.26 -8.22 -6.65
CA SER A 282 30.67 -8.46 -6.33
C SER A 282 31.03 -8.09 -4.88
N ASN A 283 30.45 -7.04 -4.33
CA ASN A 283 30.75 -6.54 -2.98
C ASN A 283 29.52 -5.90 -2.31
N PRO A 284 28.55 -6.69 -1.82
CA PRO A 284 27.33 -6.16 -1.21
C PRO A 284 27.57 -5.30 0.04
N ALA A 285 28.65 -5.54 0.77
CA ALA A 285 29.01 -4.73 1.95
C ALA A 285 29.40 -3.29 1.56
N GLU A 286 30.24 -3.13 0.54
CA GLU A 286 30.60 -1.82 0.00
C GLU A 286 29.41 -1.13 -0.67
N TYR A 287 28.57 -1.89 -1.38
CA TYR A 287 27.31 -1.36 -1.91
C TYR A 287 26.47 -0.75 -0.81
N ARG A 288 26.18 -1.51 0.26
CA ARG A 288 25.39 -1.06 1.42
C ARG A 288 25.99 0.20 2.04
N ARG A 289 27.29 0.23 2.26
CA ARG A 289 27.98 1.40 2.81
C ARG A 289 27.78 2.67 1.94
N ARG A 290 27.89 2.54 0.63
CA ARG A 290 27.68 3.65 -0.31
C ARG A 290 26.21 4.06 -0.42
N ALA A 291 25.29 3.11 -0.39
CA ALA A 291 23.85 3.39 -0.40
C ALA A 291 23.43 4.18 0.85
N MET A 292 23.91 3.76 2.03
CA MET A 292 23.64 4.47 3.29
C MET A 292 24.16 5.91 3.26
N ALA A 293 25.38 6.12 2.76
CA ALA A 293 25.93 7.47 2.60
C ALA A 293 25.08 8.33 1.64
N SER A 294 24.60 7.73 0.55
CA SER A 294 23.75 8.44 -0.42
C SER A 294 22.38 8.78 0.14
N MET A 295 21.78 7.90 0.94
CA MET A 295 20.53 8.18 1.63
C MET A 295 20.69 9.30 2.67
N ALA A 296 21.83 9.37 3.37
CA ALA A 296 22.15 10.47 4.26
C ALA A 296 22.20 11.82 3.51
N GLU A 297 22.92 11.90 2.39
CA GLU A 297 22.96 13.11 1.54
C GLU A 297 21.57 13.49 1.00
N HIS A 298 20.75 12.51 0.67
CA HIS A 298 19.37 12.74 0.21
C HIS A 298 18.52 13.40 1.32
N VAL A 299 18.56 12.85 2.53
CA VAL A 299 17.82 13.40 3.68
C VAL A 299 18.35 14.77 4.08
N GLU A 300 19.67 15.01 4.06
CA GLU A 300 20.25 16.34 4.29
C GLU A 300 19.73 17.39 3.30
N ALA A 301 19.55 17.02 2.02
CA ALA A 301 18.94 17.90 1.02
C ALA A 301 17.44 18.14 1.31
N MET A 302 16.68 17.12 1.73
CA MET A 302 15.29 17.29 2.16
C MET A 302 15.17 18.23 3.35
N LEU A 303 16.03 18.10 4.35
CA LEU A 303 16.12 19.03 5.50
C LEU A 303 16.48 20.46 5.07
N ALA A 304 17.36 20.61 4.08
CA ALA A 304 17.69 21.93 3.54
C ALA A 304 16.46 22.58 2.86
N PHE A 305 15.66 21.83 2.10
CA PHE A 305 14.41 22.33 1.54
C PHE A 305 13.43 22.76 2.62
N GLN A 306 13.25 21.97 3.68
CA GLN A 306 12.39 22.31 4.81
C GLN A 306 12.82 23.62 5.48
N ARG A 307 14.13 23.79 5.76
CA ARG A 307 14.68 25.02 6.35
C ARG A 307 14.48 26.25 5.47
N ASN A 308 14.37 26.05 4.17
CA ASN A 308 14.09 27.10 3.19
C ASN A 308 12.59 27.30 2.91
N GLY A 309 11.70 26.62 3.63
CA GLY A 309 10.25 26.87 3.60
C GLY A 309 9.42 25.91 2.76
N ALA A 310 10.01 24.87 2.16
CA ALA A 310 9.25 23.80 1.52
C ALA A 310 8.47 22.99 2.55
N GLU A 311 7.30 22.49 2.16
CA GLU A 311 6.61 21.44 2.92
C GLU A 311 7.28 20.10 2.64
N VAL A 312 7.90 19.50 3.65
CA VAL A 312 8.66 18.26 3.50
C VAL A 312 8.05 17.17 4.36
N PHE A 313 7.85 16.00 3.80
CA PHE A 313 7.36 14.84 4.55
C PHE A 313 7.95 13.52 4.03
N ASP A 314 8.08 12.54 4.92
CA ASP A 314 8.43 11.17 4.59
C ASP A 314 7.16 10.40 4.18
N TYR A 315 7.19 9.78 3.01
CA TYR A 315 6.08 8.94 2.54
C TYR A 315 6.18 7.48 3.02
N GLY A 316 7.09 7.19 3.95
CA GLY A 316 7.16 5.92 4.67
C GLY A 316 7.96 4.83 3.97
N ASN A 317 9.10 5.18 3.40
CA ASN A 317 10.07 4.25 2.85
C ASN A 317 11.30 3.99 3.74
N ASN A 318 11.26 4.46 4.99
CA ASN A 318 12.31 4.30 5.99
C ASN A 318 13.63 5.09 5.73
N ILE A 319 13.63 6.04 4.79
CA ILE A 319 14.85 6.79 4.44
C ILE A 319 15.41 7.59 5.62
N ARG A 320 14.55 8.15 6.49
CA ARG A 320 14.95 8.88 7.68
C ARG A 320 15.74 8.01 8.66
N GLN A 321 15.28 6.76 8.88
CA GLN A 321 15.98 5.82 9.76
C GLN A 321 17.34 5.45 9.20
N GLN A 322 17.43 5.17 7.90
CA GLN A 322 18.70 4.87 7.25
C GLN A 322 19.69 6.01 7.34
N ALA A 323 19.23 7.25 7.16
CA ALA A 323 20.05 8.45 7.30
C ALA A 323 20.47 8.66 8.77
N TYR A 324 19.58 8.47 9.73
CA TYR A 324 19.86 8.56 11.15
C TYR A 324 20.95 7.56 11.57
N ASP A 325 20.82 6.30 11.16
CA ASP A 325 21.80 5.25 11.41
C ASP A 325 23.17 5.56 10.76
N HIS A 326 23.19 6.40 9.73
CA HIS A 326 24.40 6.88 9.08
C HIS A 326 24.91 8.24 9.61
N GLY A 327 24.32 8.79 10.68
CA GLY A 327 24.83 9.94 11.41
C GLY A 327 24.08 11.26 11.18
N VAL A 328 22.98 11.27 10.43
CA VAL A 328 22.11 12.46 10.29
C VAL A 328 21.18 12.55 11.51
N SER A 329 21.64 13.19 12.56
CA SER A 329 20.96 13.20 13.87
C SER A 329 19.59 13.89 13.86
N ASP A 330 19.34 14.77 12.92
CA ASP A 330 18.12 15.55 12.71
C ASP A 330 17.20 14.97 11.60
N ALA A 331 17.46 13.74 11.14
CA ALA A 331 16.70 13.09 10.06
C ALA A 331 15.17 13.03 10.30
N PHE A 332 14.72 13.08 11.56
CA PHE A 332 13.31 13.05 11.94
C PHE A 332 12.70 14.44 12.21
N GLU A 333 13.37 15.54 11.85
CA GLU A 333 12.79 16.89 11.99
C GLU A 333 11.59 17.13 11.06
N PHE A 334 11.52 16.47 9.90
CA PHE A 334 10.29 16.44 9.11
C PHE A 334 9.47 15.18 9.43
N LEU A 335 8.17 15.34 9.50
CA LEU A 335 7.24 14.27 9.89
C LEU A 335 6.99 13.28 8.74
N GLY A 336 6.53 12.08 9.10
CA GLY A 336 5.89 11.18 8.17
C GLY A 336 4.51 11.71 7.75
N PHE A 337 4.01 11.24 6.60
CA PHE A 337 2.72 11.66 6.04
C PHE A 337 1.52 11.35 6.94
N VAL A 338 1.62 10.29 7.75
CA VAL A 338 0.51 9.89 8.63
C VAL A 338 0.32 10.89 9.77
N PRO A 339 1.33 11.18 10.63
CA PRO A 339 1.15 12.20 11.66
C PRO A 339 0.90 13.60 11.08
N ALA A 340 1.43 13.90 9.88
CA ALA A 340 1.24 15.20 9.26
C ALA A 340 -0.17 15.42 8.70
N TYR A 341 -0.78 14.42 8.04
CA TYR A 341 -2.00 14.63 7.24
C TYR A 341 -3.11 13.59 7.48
N ILE A 342 -2.77 12.36 7.82
CA ILE A 342 -3.71 11.22 7.80
C ILE A 342 -4.27 10.89 9.19
N ARG A 343 -3.57 11.21 10.27
CA ARG A 343 -3.99 10.89 11.64
C ARG A 343 -5.44 11.28 11.97
N PRO A 344 -5.95 12.47 11.59
CA PRO A 344 -7.35 12.81 11.83
C PRO A 344 -8.34 11.86 11.16
N LEU A 345 -8.03 11.36 9.96
CA LEU A 345 -8.87 10.39 9.26
C LEU A 345 -8.86 9.03 9.99
N PHE A 346 -7.71 8.60 10.48
CA PHE A 346 -7.59 7.39 11.27
C PHE A 346 -8.38 7.43 12.58
N CYS A 347 -8.47 8.60 13.22
CA CYS A 347 -9.32 8.80 14.40
C CYS A 347 -10.80 8.56 14.12
N GLU A 348 -11.25 8.69 12.87
CA GLU A 348 -12.62 8.40 12.42
C GLU A 348 -12.79 6.97 11.87
N GLY A 349 -11.76 6.13 11.99
CA GLY A 349 -11.74 4.81 11.34
C GLY A 349 -11.78 4.87 9.82
N LYS A 350 -11.44 6.03 9.24
CA LYS A 350 -11.42 6.25 7.80
C LYS A 350 -10.08 5.81 7.24
N GLY A 351 -10.14 5.01 6.17
CA GLY A 351 -8.94 4.49 5.53
C GLY A 351 -9.24 3.71 4.26
N PRO A 352 -8.22 3.07 3.67
CA PRO A 352 -8.33 2.42 2.38
C PRO A 352 -9.31 1.24 2.41
N PHE A 353 -10.25 1.27 1.48
CA PHE A 353 -11.25 0.23 1.23
C PHE A 353 -11.17 -0.15 -0.24
N ARG A 354 -10.83 -1.40 -0.53
CA ARG A 354 -10.64 -1.87 -1.91
C ARG A 354 -11.53 -3.05 -2.25
N TRP A 355 -11.88 -3.16 -3.54
CA TRP A 355 -12.65 -4.29 -4.03
C TRP A 355 -12.23 -4.72 -5.43
N VAL A 356 -12.51 -5.98 -5.75
CA VAL A 356 -12.12 -6.64 -7.00
C VAL A 356 -13.30 -7.41 -7.57
N ALA A 357 -13.56 -7.27 -8.87
CA ALA A 357 -14.58 -8.01 -9.59
C ALA A 357 -14.02 -9.34 -10.10
N LEU A 358 -14.46 -10.46 -9.52
CA LEU A 358 -14.01 -11.79 -9.92
C LEU A 358 -14.48 -12.20 -11.33
N SER A 359 -15.49 -11.53 -11.88
CA SER A 359 -15.92 -11.70 -13.25
C SER A 359 -14.83 -11.37 -14.27
N GLY A 360 -13.92 -10.46 -13.91
CA GLY A 360 -12.96 -9.88 -14.86
C GLY A 360 -13.58 -8.85 -15.81
N ASP A 361 -14.83 -8.43 -15.56
CA ASP A 361 -15.52 -7.42 -16.35
C ASP A 361 -15.42 -6.04 -15.68
N PRO A 362 -14.82 -5.03 -16.35
CA PRO A 362 -14.78 -3.65 -15.86
C PRO A 362 -16.15 -3.05 -15.50
N GLU A 363 -17.22 -3.45 -16.18
CA GLU A 363 -18.57 -2.93 -15.92
C GLU A 363 -19.05 -3.25 -14.50
N ASP A 364 -18.62 -4.37 -13.91
CA ASP A 364 -18.95 -4.68 -12.52
C ASP A 364 -18.31 -3.69 -11.54
N ILE A 365 -17.11 -3.18 -11.85
CA ILE A 365 -16.48 -2.10 -11.06
C ILE A 365 -17.21 -0.77 -11.28
N TYR A 366 -17.55 -0.43 -12.50
CA TYR A 366 -18.28 0.83 -12.76
C TYR A 366 -19.64 0.84 -12.08
N ARG A 367 -20.32 -0.31 -12.02
CA ARG A 367 -21.57 -0.46 -11.28
C ARG A 367 -21.38 -0.28 -9.77
N THR A 368 -20.32 -0.84 -9.20
CA THR A 368 -20.01 -0.66 -7.78
C THR A 368 -19.57 0.78 -7.47
N ASP A 369 -18.83 1.45 -8.37
CA ASP A 369 -18.50 2.88 -8.25
C ASP A 369 -19.78 3.76 -8.18
N GLU A 370 -20.77 3.50 -9.04
CA GLU A 370 -22.07 4.20 -9.04
C GLU A 370 -22.81 4.03 -7.71
N VAL A 371 -22.81 2.81 -7.17
CA VAL A 371 -23.44 2.51 -5.87
C VAL A 371 -22.74 3.23 -4.73
N VAL A 372 -21.40 3.26 -4.71
CA VAL A 372 -20.65 3.99 -3.67
C VAL A 372 -20.94 5.50 -3.74
N MET A 373 -20.99 6.08 -4.94
CA MET A 373 -21.35 7.49 -5.10
C MET A 373 -22.79 7.77 -4.64
N ALA A 374 -23.72 6.86 -4.88
CA ALA A 374 -25.11 7.01 -4.45
C ALA A 374 -25.29 6.88 -2.93
N LEU A 375 -24.49 6.03 -2.28
CA LEU A 375 -24.50 5.86 -0.82
C LEU A 375 -23.96 7.11 -0.07
N PHE A 376 -23.01 7.82 -0.68
CA PHE A 376 -22.33 8.96 -0.05
C PHE A 376 -22.40 10.22 -0.92
N PRO A 377 -23.62 10.77 -1.16
CA PRO A 377 -23.85 11.84 -2.14
C PRO A 377 -23.13 13.15 -1.79
N ASP A 378 -22.91 13.40 -0.49
CA ASP A 378 -22.29 14.64 0.00
C ASP A 378 -20.74 14.58 0.05
N ASN A 379 -20.14 13.44 -0.31
CA ASN A 379 -18.70 13.28 -0.27
C ASN A 379 -18.08 13.66 -1.64
N GLU A 380 -17.91 14.97 -1.88
CA GLU A 380 -17.38 15.50 -3.15
C GLU A 380 -16.00 14.96 -3.51
N ASN A 381 -15.11 14.76 -2.53
CA ASN A 381 -13.77 14.23 -2.76
C ASN A 381 -13.82 12.78 -3.26
N LEU A 382 -14.68 11.95 -2.67
CA LEU A 382 -14.93 10.58 -3.10
C LEU A 382 -15.48 10.54 -4.54
N HIS A 383 -16.45 11.40 -4.85
CA HIS A 383 -17.02 11.50 -6.20
C HIS A 383 -15.98 11.94 -7.22
N ARG A 384 -15.16 12.92 -6.88
CA ARG A 384 -14.05 13.39 -7.74
C ARG A 384 -13.07 12.25 -8.02
N TRP A 385 -12.65 11.53 -6.97
CA TRP A 385 -11.75 10.39 -7.10
C TRP A 385 -12.33 9.30 -8.01
N LEU A 386 -13.56 8.83 -7.76
CA LEU A 386 -14.16 7.72 -8.52
C LEU A 386 -14.35 8.07 -10.01
N LYS A 387 -14.78 9.32 -10.31
CA LYS A 387 -14.89 9.81 -11.69
C LYS A 387 -13.52 9.84 -12.40
N MET A 388 -12.51 10.41 -11.74
CA MET A 388 -11.16 10.47 -12.31
C MET A 388 -10.53 9.08 -12.44
N ALA A 389 -10.77 8.18 -11.48
CA ALA A 389 -10.28 6.81 -11.54
C ALA A 389 -10.88 6.04 -12.72
N LYS A 390 -12.16 6.24 -13.03
CA LYS A 390 -12.80 5.65 -14.21
C LYS A 390 -12.13 6.09 -15.52
N GLU A 391 -11.69 7.33 -15.60
CA GLU A 391 -11.14 7.94 -16.83
C GLU A 391 -9.62 7.71 -16.97
N ARG A 392 -8.87 7.73 -15.86
CA ARG A 392 -7.41 7.84 -15.87
C ARG A 392 -6.67 6.66 -15.28
N VAL A 393 -7.36 5.73 -14.59
CA VAL A 393 -6.71 4.60 -13.90
C VAL A 393 -7.05 3.30 -14.62
N PRO A 394 -6.13 2.79 -15.46
CA PRO A 394 -6.33 1.50 -16.12
C PRO A 394 -6.31 0.36 -15.10
N PHE A 395 -7.12 -0.64 -15.34
CA PHE A 395 -7.07 -1.88 -14.55
C PHE A 395 -5.82 -2.69 -14.87
N GLN A 396 -5.26 -3.31 -13.85
CA GLN A 396 -4.16 -4.26 -13.95
C GLN A 396 -4.64 -5.61 -13.43
N GLY A 397 -4.62 -6.63 -14.28
CA GLY A 397 -5.18 -7.95 -13.96
C GLY A 397 -6.72 -7.94 -13.84
N LEU A 398 -7.26 -8.48 -12.73
CA LEU A 398 -8.69 -8.40 -12.44
C LEU A 398 -9.09 -6.95 -12.16
N PRO A 399 -10.22 -6.47 -12.72
CA PRO A 399 -10.71 -5.14 -12.45
C PRO A 399 -10.92 -4.89 -10.96
N ALA A 400 -10.42 -3.77 -10.47
CA ALA A 400 -10.44 -3.42 -9.06
C ALA A 400 -10.64 -1.91 -8.86
N ARG A 401 -11.07 -1.54 -7.67
CA ARG A 401 -11.17 -0.16 -7.22
C ARG A 401 -10.76 -0.03 -5.77
N ILE A 402 -10.40 1.17 -5.38
CA ILE A 402 -10.12 1.57 -4.01
C ILE A 402 -10.69 2.96 -3.77
N CYS A 403 -11.17 3.22 -2.56
CA CYS A 403 -11.50 4.55 -2.06
C CYS A 403 -11.29 4.57 -0.53
N TRP A 404 -11.41 5.73 0.10
CA TRP A 404 -11.35 5.81 1.55
C TRP A 404 -12.76 5.90 2.13
N LEU A 405 -13.09 4.92 3.00
CA LEU A 405 -14.34 4.84 3.74
C LEU A 405 -14.08 4.70 5.24
N GLY A 406 -14.95 5.29 6.04
CA GLY A 406 -14.89 5.28 7.48
C GLY A 406 -15.71 4.16 8.14
N TYR A 407 -15.79 4.24 9.48
CA TYR A 407 -16.62 3.36 10.29
C TYR A 407 -18.11 3.50 9.92
N GLY A 408 -18.78 2.38 9.70
CA GLY A 408 -20.17 2.33 9.23
C GLY A 408 -20.33 2.48 7.71
N GLU A 409 -19.50 3.28 7.04
CA GLU A 409 -19.52 3.44 5.59
C GLU A 409 -19.11 2.15 4.87
N ARG A 410 -18.07 1.46 5.38
CA ARG A 410 -17.61 0.18 4.82
C ARG A 410 -18.68 -0.90 4.85
N VAL A 411 -19.47 -0.97 5.93
CA VAL A 411 -20.60 -1.91 6.05
C VAL A 411 -21.65 -1.60 5.00
N GLN A 412 -22.03 -0.33 4.84
CA GLN A 412 -23.03 0.07 3.83
C GLN A 412 -22.58 -0.32 2.43
N ALA A 413 -21.34 -0.03 2.06
CA ALA A 413 -20.79 -0.40 0.76
C ALA A 413 -20.72 -1.93 0.58
N GLY A 414 -20.22 -2.66 1.58
CA GLY A 414 -20.11 -4.12 1.52
C GLY A 414 -21.45 -4.83 1.39
N LEU A 415 -22.46 -4.39 2.13
CA LEU A 415 -23.82 -4.93 2.03
C LEU A 415 -24.48 -4.58 0.68
N ALA A 416 -24.25 -3.36 0.18
CA ALA A 416 -24.73 -2.97 -1.13
C ALA A 416 -24.10 -3.81 -2.25
N PHE A 417 -22.79 -4.08 -2.18
CA PHE A 417 -22.13 -4.99 -3.15
C PHE A 417 -22.70 -6.42 -3.06
N ASN A 418 -22.96 -6.91 -1.83
CA ASN A 418 -23.58 -8.22 -1.65
C ASN A 418 -24.97 -8.29 -2.27
N ASN A 419 -25.76 -7.22 -2.17
CA ASN A 419 -27.06 -7.14 -2.81
C ASN A 419 -26.97 -7.11 -4.35
N LEU A 420 -25.99 -6.38 -4.92
CA LEU A 420 -25.76 -6.40 -6.37
C LEU A 420 -25.46 -7.80 -6.89
N VAL A 421 -24.69 -8.59 -6.12
CA VAL A 421 -24.43 -10.00 -6.47
C VAL A 421 -25.70 -10.84 -6.36
N ALA A 422 -26.47 -10.71 -5.28
CA ALA A 422 -27.72 -11.45 -5.06
C ALA A 422 -28.76 -11.18 -6.15
N GLU A 423 -28.84 -9.94 -6.64
CA GLU A 423 -29.77 -9.49 -7.68
C GLU A 423 -29.26 -9.77 -9.12
N GLY A 424 -28.03 -10.29 -9.26
CA GLY A 424 -27.41 -10.53 -10.56
C GLY A 424 -27.07 -9.26 -11.34
N MET A 425 -26.94 -8.12 -10.64
CA MET A 425 -26.57 -6.83 -11.22
C MET A 425 -25.08 -6.73 -11.52
N VAL A 426 -24.27 -7.58 -10.91
CA VAL A 426 -22.87 -7.86 -11.23
C VAL A 426 -22.73 -9.35 -11.56
N LYS A 427 -21.77 -9.69 -12.41
CA LYS A 427 -21.67 -11.02 -13.04
C LYS A 427 -21.11 -12.10 -12.13
N ALA A 428 -20.29 -11.73 -11.13
CA ALA A 428 -19.67 -12.65 -10.19
C ALA A 428 -19.44 -11.93 -8.83
N PRO A 429 -19.11 -12.67 -7.75
CA PRO A 429 -18.82 -12.09 -6.45
C PRO A 429 -17.75 -11.00 -6.46
N ILE A 430 -17.86 -10.12 -5.49
CA ILE A 430 -16.92 -9.01 -5.25
C ILE A 430 -16.06 -9.38 -4.05
N VAL A 431 -14.75 -9.35 -4.25
CA VAL A 431 -13.75 -9.49 -3.17
C VAL A 431 -13.54 -8.10 -2.55
N ILE A 432 -13.66 -8.01 -1.25
CA ILE A 432 -13.46 -6.78 -0.49
C ILE A 432 -12.27 -6.95 0.45
N GLY A 433 -11.35 -6.01 0.44
CA GLY A 433 -10.22 -5.97 1.35
C GLY A 433 -9.81 -4.54 1.64
N ARG A 434 -8.63 -4.39 2.21
CA ARG A 434 -8.05 -3.08 2.51
C ARG A 434 -6.54 -3.12 2.44
N ASP A 435 -5.89 -1.98 2.53
CA ASP A 435 -4.47 -1.90 2.76
C ASP A 435 -4.13 -2.39 4.17
N HIS A 436 -2.98 -3.03 4.35
CA HIS A 436 -2.46 -3.45 5.66
C HIS A 436 -2.08 -2.29 6.57
N LEU A 437 -1.97 -1.11 6.01
CA LEU A 437 -1.60 0.14 6.70
C LEU A 437 -2.82 0.92 7.20
N ASP A 438 -3.95 0.25 7.37
CA ASP A 438 -5.18 0.82 7.89
C ASP A 438 -5.09 1.12 9.40
N ALA A 439 -5.90 2.04 9.88
CA ALA A 439 -5.83 2.66 11.20
C ALA A 439 -5.68 1.72 12.40
N GLY A 440 -6.33 0.54 12.36
CA GLY A 440 -6.35 -0.43 13.47
C GLY A 440 -5.48 -1.66 13.27
N SER A 441 -4.74 -1.75 12.18
CA SER A 441 -4.14 -3.00 11.73
C SER A 441 -2.62 -3.03 11.75
N VAL A 442 -1.95 -1.98 12.21
CA VAL A 442 -0.50 -1.82 12.05
C VAL A 442 0.15 -1.29 13.32
N ALA A 443 1.39 -1.71 13.55
CA ALA A 443 2.35 -1.07 14.44
C ALA A 443 3.62 -0.80 13.62
N SER A 444 3.89 0.47 13.32
CA SER A 444 4.98 0.93 12.45
C SER A 444 5.44 2.32 12.91
N PRO A 445 6.41 2.38 13.87
CA PRO A 445 6.84 3.62 14.51
C PRO A 445 7.37 4.68 13.54
N ASN A 446 7.95 4.26 12.43
CA ASN A 446 8.52 5.17 11.42
C ASN A 446 7.54 5.48 10.27
N ARG A 447 6.24 5.12 10.41
CA ARG A 447 5.25 5.34 9.36
C ARG A 447 3.83 5.56 9.92
N GLU A 448 3.01 4.51 10.03
CA GLU A 448 1.57 4.66 10.34
C GLU A 448 1.30 5.00 11.80
N THR A 449 2.14 4.54 12.71
CA THR A 449 2.00 4.79 14.14
C THR A 449 3.05 5.74 14.69
N GLU A 450 3.73 6.48 13.82
CA GLU A 450 4.67 7.53 14.19
C GLU A 450 4.01 8.58 15.07
N GLY A 451 4.62 8.88 16.23
CA GLY A 451 4.19 9.96 17.10
C GLY A 451 2.81 9.73 17.74
N MET A 452 2.48 8.51 18.15
CA MET A 452 1.29 8.28 18.98
C MET A 452 1.42 9.08 20.27
N ILE A 453 0.38 9.83 20.65
CA ILE A 453 0.45 10.79 21.77
C ILE A 453 0.71 10.13 23.13
N ASP A 454 0.45 8.84 23.26
CA ASP A 454 0.72 8.04 24.47
C ASP A 454 2.04 7.25 24.40
N GLY A 455 2.79 7.34 23.29
CA GLY A 455 4.05 6.64 23.07
C GLY A 455 3.90 5.16 22.71
N THR A 456 2.72 4.70 22.30
CA THR A 456 2.46 3.30 21.94
C THR A 456 2.74 2.97 20.47
N ASP A 457 3.63 3.70 19.82
CA ASP A 457 3.99 3.56 18.40
C ASP A 457 4.36 2.12 18.01
N ALA A 458 5.13 1.46 18.87
CA ALA A 458 5.70 0.12 18.62
C ALA A 458 4.90 -1.03 19.26
N VAL A 459 3.71 -0.78 19.78
CA VAL A 459 2.90 -1.81 20.46
C VAL A 459 2.22 -2.73 19.45
N SER A 460 2.76 -3.95 19.30
CA SER A 460 2.28 -4.95 18.34
C SER A 460 0.98 -5.66 18.73
N ASP A 461 0.49 -5.48 19.95
CA ASP A 461 -0.78 -6.07 20.39
C ASP A 461 -1.95 -5.62 19.50
N TRP A 462 -1.93 -4.37 19.01
CA TRP A 462 -2.97 -3.81 18.18
C TRP A 462 -3.18 -4.56 16.86
N PRO A 463 -2.17 -4.75 15.98
CA PRO A 463 -2.36 -5.53 14.76
C PRO A 463 -2.63 -7.01 15.04
N ILE A 464 -2.14 -7.58 16.15
CA ILE A 464 -2.49 -8.95 16.56
C ILE A 464 -3.98 -9.04 16.92
N LEU A 465 -4.50 -8.11 17.72
CA LEU A 465 -5.93 -8.04 18.04
C LEU A 465 -6.77 -7.80 16.79
N ASN A 466 -6.27 -7.01 15.83
CA ASN A 466 -6.93 -6.83 14.55
C ASN A 466 -7.07 -8.15 13.77
N ALA A 467 -6.00 -8.93 13.64
CA ALA A 467 -6.06 -10.23 12.99
C ALA A 467 -7.05 -11.17 13.71
N MET A 468 -7.00 -11.21 15.04
CA MET A 468 -7.88 -12.07 15.85
C MET A 468 -9.35 -11.71 15.68
N ILE A 469 -9.72 -10.41 15.78
CA ILE A 469 -11.12 -10.00 15.67
C ILE A 469 -11.67 -10.20 14.27
N ASN A 470 -10.86 -10.03 13.22
CA ASN A 470 -11.24 -10.32 11.85
C ASN A 470 -11.48 -11.82 11.63
N ALA A 471 -10.65 -12.68 12.21
CA ALA A 471 -10.84 -14.14 12.15
C ALA A 471 -12.13 -14.55 12.88
N VAL A 472 -12.37 -14.03 14.08
CA VAL A 472 -13.59 -14.28 14.86
C VAL A 472 -14.83 -13.72 14.15
N GLY A 473 -14.72 -12.58 13.47
CA GLY A 473 -15.79 -11.95 12.68
C GLY A 473 -16.21 -12.75 11.45
N GLY A 474 -15.35 -13.65 10.97
CA GLY A 474 -15.61 -14.50 9.79
C GLY A 474 -15.13 -13.88 8.49
N ALA A 475 -14.03 -13.14 8.48
CA ALA A 475 -13.34 -12.74 7.26
C ALA A 475 -12.99 -13.99 6.42
N THR A 476 -13.01 -13.88 5.11
CA THR A 476 -12.76 -15.03 4.22
C THR A 476 -11.32 -15.52 4.33
N TRP A 477 -10.36 -14.60 4.41
CA TRP A 477 -9.00 -14.90 4.87
C TRP A 477 -8.40 -13.75 5.67
N VAL A 478 -7.52 -14.12 6.59
CA VAL A 478 -6.83 -13.21 7.50
C VAL A 478 -5.35 -13.47 7.44
N SER A 479 -4.56 -12.42 7.55
CA SER A 479 -3.11 -12.50 7.50
C SER A 479 -2.45 -11.63 8.57
N PHE A 480 -1.28 -12.09 9.03
CA PHE A 480 -0.42 -11.32 9.92
C PHE A 480 1.01 -11.33 9.38
N HIS A 481 1.63 -10.17 9.29
CA HIS A 481 2.91 -9.98 8.62
C HIS A 481 3.87 -9.15 9.47
N HIS A 482 5.14 -9.29 9.15
CA HIS A 482 6.23 -8.50 9.68
C HIS A 482 7.02 -7.87 8.53
N GLY A 483 7.55 -6.69 8.75
CA GLY A 483 8.52 -6.07 7.86
C GLY A 483 7.96 -5.06 6.84
N GLY A 484 6.70 -5.03 6.56
CA GLY A 484 5.99 -4.05 5.70
C GLY A 484 6.84 -3.14 4.80
N GLY A 485 6.37 -1.95 4.52
CA GLY A 485 7.07 -0.96 3.67
C GLY A 485 8.33 -0.34 4.28
N VAL A 486 8.61 -0.59 5.56
CA VAL A 486 9.77 -0.04 6.31
C VAL A 486 10.83 -1.09 6.66
N GLY A 487 10.64 -2.35 6.27
CA GLY A 487 11.61 -3.42 6.47
C GLY A 487 11.42 -4.26 7.73
N ILE A 488 12.18 -5.36 7.81
CA ILE A 488 12.15 -6.31 8.94
C ILE A 488 12.61 -5.60 10.22
N GLY A 489 11.89 -5.84 11.33
CA GLY A 489 12.16 -5.23 12.63
C GLY A 489 11.42 -3.91 12.90
N TYR A 490 10.81 -3.29 11.87
CA TYR A 490 10.24 -1.95 11.98
C TYR A 490 8.73 -1.88 11.86
N SER A 491 8.04 -2.98 11.52
CA SER A 491 6.60 -2.99 11.32
C SER A 491 6.00 -4.36 11.51
N GLN A 492 4.83 -4.41 12.13
CA GLN A 492 3.92 -5.57 12.12
C GLN A 492 2.52 -5.10 11.73
N HIS A 493 1.82 -5.89 10.94
CA HIS A 493 0.53 -5.51 10.41
C HIS A 493 -0.35 -6.71 10.07
N ALA A 494 -1.66 -6.48 10.06
CA ALA A 494 -2.67 -7.46 9.75
C ALA A 494 -3.42 -7.11 8.47
N GLY A 495 -3.81 -8.13 7.71
CA GLY A 495 -4.68 -8.04 6.56
C GLY A 495 -5.98 -8.80 6.79
N GLN A 496 -7.06 -8.32 6.18
CA GLN A 496 -8.32 -9.04 6.10
C GLN A 496 -8.91 -8.93 4.69
N VAL A 497 -9.58 -9.99 4.27
CA VAL A 497 -10.34 -10.02 3.02
C VAL A 497 -11.64 -10.75 3.24
N ILE A 498 -12.72 -10.23 2.67
CA ILE A 498 -14.05 -10.80 2.78
C ILE A 498 -14.74 -10.78 1.42
N VAL A 499 -15.57 -11.80 1.14
CA VAL A 499 -16.25 -11.97 -0.13
C VAL A 499 -17.73 -11.66 0.01
N ALA A 500 -18.21 -10.78 -0.85
CA ALA A 500 -19.63 -10.53 -1.10
C ALA A 500 -20.10 -11.47 -2.21
N ASP A 501 -20.73 -12.59 -1.82
CA ASP A 501 -21.16 -13.65 -2.74
C ASP A 501 -22.69 -13.70 -2.98
N GLY A 502 -23.41 -12.70 -2.48
CA GLY A 502 -24.86 -12.57 -2.62
C GLY A 502 -25.67 -13.33 -1.57
N THR A 503 -25.04 -14.10 -0.69
CA THR A 503 -25.73 -14.90 0.32
C THR A 503 -26.04 -14.12 1.60
N SER A 504 -27.05 -14.58 2.36
CA SER A 504 -27.32 -14.03 3.70
C SER A 504 -26.21 -14.34 4.70
N ALA A 505 -25.46 -15.41 4.51
CA ALA A 505 -24.28 -15.74 5.30
C ALA A 505 -23.15 -14.72 5.06
N ALA A 506 -22.91 -14.35 3.79
CA ALA A 506 -21.98 -13.28 3.46
C ALA A 506 -22.40 -11.93 4.07
N ALA A 507 -23.69 -11.56 4.00
CA ALA A 507 -24.19 -10.33 4.59
C ALA A 507 -23.86 -10.23 6.09
N ARG A 508 -24.11 -11.31 6.87
CA ARG A 508 -23.77 -11.34 8.30
C ARG A 508 -22.29 -11.22 8.60
N ARG A 509 -21.43 -11.86 7.78
CA ARG A 509 -19.96 -11.76 7.91
C ARG A 509 -19.46 -10.37 7.55
N LEU A 510 -19.97 -9.79 6.46
CA LEU A 510 -19.66 -8.42 6.01
C LEU A 510 -19.99 -7.39 7.10
N GLU A 511 -21.18 -7.49 7.69
CA GLU A 511 -21.59 -6.60 8.79
C GLU A 511 -20.62 -6.67 9.97
N ARG A 512 -20.24 -7.87 10.44
CA ARG A 512 -19.31 -8.04 11.55
C ARG A 512 -17.91 -7.52 11.23
N VAL A 513 -17.31 -8.00 10.14
CA VAL A 513 -15.92 -7.71 9.78
C VAL A 513 -15.73 -6.24 9.42
N LEU A 514 -16.62 -5.68 8.59
CA LEU A 514 -16.51 -4.28 8.15
C LEU A 514 -16.93 -3.27 9.23
N THR A 515 -17.48 -3.75 10.36
CA THR A 515 -17.68 -2.96 11.59
C THR A 515 -16.45 -3.02 12.48
N THR A 516 -15.97 -4.23 12.81
CA THR A 516 -14.93 -4.41 13.83
C THR A 516 -13.55 -3.99 13.33
N ASP A 517 -13.25 -4.20 12.06
CA ASP A 517 -11.95 -3.86 11.46
C ASP A 517 -11.66 -2.35 11.53
N PRO A 518 -12.45 -1.45 10.93
CA PRO A 518 -12.25 -0.01 11.09
C PRO A 518 -12.52 0.49 12.52
N GLY A 519 -13.41 -0.18 13.27
CA GLY A 519 -13.70 0.13 14.65
C GLY A 519 -12.48 0.02 15.56
N LEU A 520 -11.60 -0.95 15.30
CA LEU A 520 -10.35 -1.08 16.07
C LEU A 520 -9.41 0.11 15.82
N GLY A 521 -9.48 0.77 14.66
CA GLY A 521 -8.75 2.01 14.39
C GLY A 521 -9.20 3.14 15.30
N ILE A 522 -10.51 3.34 15.45
CA ILE A 522 -11.08 4.32 16.40
C ILE A 522 -10.65 3.96 17.82
N VAL A 523 -10.83 2.69 18.24
CA VAL A 523 -10.48 2.21 19.58
C VAL A 523 -9.02 2.48 19.91
N ARG A 524 -8.09 2.13 19.05
CA ARG A 524 -6.67 2.36 19.27
C ARG A 524 -6.35 3.84 19.49
N HIS A 525 -6.89 4.73 18.64
CA HIS A 525 -6.64 6.16 18.75
C HIS A 525 -7.35 6.78 19.97
N ALA A 526 -8.54 6.32 20.31
CA ALA A 526 -9.25 6.76 21.50
C ALA A 526 -8.54 6.31 22.79
N ASP A 527 -8.01 5.07 22.81
CA ASP A 527 -7.22 4.55 23.93
C ASP A 527 -5.92 5.35 24.12
N ALA A 528 -5.28 5.77 23.02
CA ALA A 528 -4.11 6.63 23.06
C ALA A 528 -4.42 8.08 23.52
N GLY A 529 -5.70 8.49 23.58
CA GLY A 529 -6.12 9.79 24.08
C GLY A 529 -6.37 10.86 23.01
N TYR A 530 -6.51 10.49 21.73
CA TYR A 530 -6.94 11.44 20.69
C TYR A 530 -8.41 11.80 20.89
N GLU A 531 -8.70 13.08 21.24
CA GLU A 531 -10.05 13.56 21.51
C GLU A 531 -11.03 13.27 20.37
N GLN A 532 -10.60 13.47 19.12
CA GLN A 532 -11.41 13.18 17.95
C GLN A 532 -11.84 11.70 17.89
N ALA A 533 -10.95 10.78 18.24
CA ALA A 533 -11.26 9.34 18.27
C ALA A 533 -12.18 8.99 19.46
N VAL A 534 -12.00 9.65 20.60
CA VAL A 534 -12.91 9.52 21.76
C VAL A 534 -14.31 9.96 21.37
N ASP A 535 -14.45 11.08 20.68
CA ASP A 535 -15.75 11.58 20.20
C ASP A 535 -16.34 10.66 19.13
N ALA A 536 -15.52 10.12 18.22
CA ALA A 536 -15.96 9.13 17.25
C ALA A 536 -16.46 7.85 17.94
N ALA A 537 -15.75 7.33 18.94
CA ALA A 537 -16.15 6.16 19.70
C ALA A 537 -17.51 6.37 20.39
N LYS A 538 -17.72 7.53 21.04
CA LYS A 538 -19.00 7.90 21.66
C LYS A 538 -20.13 8.05 20.64
N ARG A 539 -19.88 8.75 19.54
CA ARG A 539 -20.86 9.00 18.48
C ARG A 539 -21.35 7.69 17.83
N HIS A 540 -20.46 6.73 17.67
CA HIS A 540 -20.76 5.42 17.11
C HIS A 540 -21.18 4.37 18.14
N GLY A 541 -21.23 4.71 19.42
CA GLY A 541 -21.64 3.80 20.49
C GLY A 541 -20.67 2.63 20.70
N ILE A 542 -19.39 2.81 20.40
CA ILE A 542 -18.35 1.78 20.61
C ILE A 542 -18.14 1.62 22.11
N LYS A 543 -18.30 0.39 22.61
CA LYS A 543 -18.15 0.09 24.02
C LYS A 543 -16.67 -0.03 24.40
N MET A 544 -16.14 1.00 25.03
CA MET A 544 -14.78 1.04 25.57
C MET A 544 -14.87 1.08 27.11
N PRO A 545 -14.56 -0.04 27.82
CA PRO A 545 -14.79 -0.13 29.27
C PRO A 545 -14.03 0.90 30.11
N MET A 546 -12.86 1.34 29.63
CA MET A 546 -12.01 2.31 30.36
C MET A 546 -12.26 3.76 29.93
N LEU A 547 -13.00 4.00 28.85
CA LEU A 547 -13.36 5.34 28.40
C LEU A 547 -14.57 5.83 29.21
N LYS A 548 -14.37 6.90 30.00
CA LYS A 548 -15.42 7.50 30.82
C LYS A 548 -16.23 8.56 30.08
#